data_ab748cce31bf799d8a322773dbee2e4d
#
_entry.id   ab748cce31bf799d8a322773dbee2e4d
#
_cell.length_a   1.000
_cell.length_b   1.000
_cell.length_c   1.000
_cell.angle_alpha   90.00
_cell.angle_beta   90.00
_cell.angle_gamma   90.00
#
_symmetry.space_group_name_H-M   'P 1'
#
loop_
_entity.id
_entity.type
_entity.pdbx_description
1 polymer ?
#
loop_
_entity_poly.entity_id
_entity_poly.type
_entity_poly.pdbx_seq_one_letter_code
_entity_poly.pdbx_strand_id
1 'polypeptide(L)'
;MNRKQKKMLIRIAIAAVLLGAVKLFKIGGWAGIALYAASYITIGYDILRKAFRGIINHQVFDENFLMAVATVGAIALAIYEKTGDFAEAVSVMLFYQIGELFQSYAVGKSRRNIAALMDIRPDYANIERDGKLEQVDPDQIPAGSVIVVQPGEKVPIDGQVMEGASSLDTAALTGESRPRDVKAGDDIISGCINLTGVLKVRTTKAFGESTVSKILELMENSSSHKSRSENFISRFARAYTPAVCYSALALAILPPVINLMMGMPGGWEIWVYRALTFLVISCPCALVISIPLSFFAGLGGAGKEGVLIKGSNYLEALSQTSIVVFDKTGTLTRGVFEVSGIHHNTIPEEKLIELAALAECASSHPISKSLQKAYGREIERDRVTGIQEISGSGVIARVDGTEVAAGNGKLMKRIGVDYMDCHSSGTIIHIAIDGKYAGHVVISDVEKPTSRAAIAELKKIGVKKTVMLTGDIGRVAEYMAKKLGVDQYRSDLLPADKVAEVEKLLAETGRKGKLAFVGDGINDAPVLSRADIGIAMGAMGSDAAIEAADIVLMDDDPMKISKAIKISRKCIGIVYQNIAFALGVKALCLILGALGIANMWAAIFADVGVMVLAVLNAIRALYVHSL
;
A
#
# COMPACT_ATOMS: atom_id res chain seq x y z
N MET A 1 -2.33 -12.17 -23.63
CA MET A 1 -1.86 -13.55 -23.32
C MET A 1 -0.38 -13.67 -23.61
N ASN A 2 0.38 -14.20 -22.67
CA ASN A 2 1.82 -14.47 -22.86
C ASN A 2 2.05 -15.77 -23.68
N ARG A 3 3.33 -16.05 -24.04
CA ARG A 3 3.69 -17.22 -24.84
C ARG A 3 3.28 -18.57 -24.20
N LYS A 4 3.35 -18.66 -22.85
CA LYS A 4 2.94 -19.87 -22.11
C LYS A 4 1.42 -20.08 -22.18
N GLN A 5 0.64 -19.02 -21.97
CA GLN A 5 -0.83 -19.06 -22.04
C GLN A 5 -1.33 -19.43 -23.44
N LYS A 6 -0.70 -18.92 -24.51
CA LYS A 6 -1.03 -19.30 -25.89
C LYS A 6 -0.79 -20.79 -26.15
N LYS A 7 0.38 -21.32 -25.68
CA LYS A 7 0.68 -22.76 -25.80
C LYS A 7 -0.33 -23.62 -25.04
N MET A 8 -0.74 -23.21 -23.83
CA MET A 8 -1.72 -23.92 -23.01
C MET A 8 -3.09 -23.92 -23.70
N LEU A 9 -3.54 -22.79 -24.25
CA LEU A 9 -4.79 -22.69 -25.03
C LEU A 9 -4.80 -23.63 -26.23
N ILE A 10 -3.71 -23.69 -26.99
CA ILE A 10 -3.59 -24.60 -28.14
C ILE A 10 -3.72 -26.06 -27.69
N ARG A 11 -3.05 -26.45 -26.59
CA ARG A 11 -3.15 -27.83 -26.04
C ARG A 11 -4.58 -28.17 -25.60
N ILE A 12 -5.25 -27.23 -24.91
CA ILE A 12 -6.65 -27.37 -24.53
C ILE A 12 -7.55 -27.58 -25.77
N ALA A 13 -7.37 -26.76 -26.80
CA ALA A 13 -8.12 -26.87 -28.03
C ALA A 13 -7.90 -28.21 -28.74
N ILE A 14 -6.64 -28.67 -28.88
CA ILE A 14 -6.31 -29.97 -29.49
C ILE A 14 -6.95 -31.10 -28.69
N ALA A 15 -6.81 -31.12 -27.37
CA ALA A 15 -7.37 -32.17 -26.52
C ALA A 15 -8.91 -32.19 -26.57
N ALA A 16 -9.55 -31.02 -26.57
CA ALA A 16 -11.00 -30.90 -26.71
C ALA A 16 -11.52 -31.42 -28.06
N VAL A 17 -10.81 -31.12 -29.15
CA VAL A 17 -11.15 -31.63 -30.49
C VAL A 17 -11.00 -33.14 -30.55
N LEU A 18 -9.90 -33.72 -30.04
CA LEU A 18 -9.70 -35.15 -29.97
C LEU A 18 -10.79 -35.87 -29.16
N LEU A 19 -11.09 -35.34 -27.96
CA LEU A 19 -12.16 -35.85 -27.10
C LEU A 19 -13.51 -35.76 -27.78
N GLY A 20 -13.83 -34.63 -28.41
CA GLY A 20 -15.06 -34.41 -29.17
C GLY A 20 -15.19 -35.34 -30.35
N ALA A 21 -14.11 -35.57 -31.09
CA ALA A 21 -14.09 -36.50 -32.23
C ALA A 21 -14.44 -37.93 -31.81
N VAL A 22 -13.84 -38.43 -30.70
CA VAL A 22 -14.12 -39.77 -30.19
C VAL A 22 -15.58 -39.91 -29.78
N LYS A 23 -16.16 -38.94 -29.07
CA LYS A 23 -17.54 -38.96 -28.61
C LYS A 23 -18.57 -38.78 -29.75
N LEU A 24 -18.31 -37.83 -30.68
CA LEU A 24 -19.24 -37.49 -31.76
C LEU A 24 -19.31 -38.60 -32.79
N PHE A 25 -18.14 -39.16 -33.19
CA PHE A 25 -18.08 -40.22 -34.18
C PHE A 25 -18.16 -41.63 -33.60
N LYS A 26 -18.33 -41.74 -32.26
CA LYS A 26 -18.42 -43.03 -31.54
C LYS A 26 -17.28 -43.99 -31.89
N ILE A 27 -16.05 -43.46 -32.01
CA ILE A 27 -14.86 -44.24 -32.37
C ILE A 27 -14.53 -45.19 -31.22
N GLY A 28 -14.77 -46.48 -31.43
CA GLY A 28 -14.47 -47.53 -30.46
C GLY A 28 -13.21 -48.34 -30.81
N GLY A 29 -12.89 -49.34 -29.96
CA GLY A 29 -11.76 -50.22 -30.14
C GLY A 29 -10.42 -49.54 -29.94
N TRP A 30 -9.35 -50.09 -30.50
CA TRP A 30 -7.97 -49.59 -30.31
C TRP A 30 -7.77 -48.15 -30.80
N ALA A 31 -8.49 -47.72 -31.82
CA ALA A 31 -8.42 -46.36 -32.35
C ALA A 31 -9.00 -45.35 -31.34
N GLY A 32 -10.12 -45.66 -30.69
CA GLY A 32 -10.67 -44.83 -29.60
C GLY A 32 -9.73 -44.70 -28.40
N ILE A 33 -9.14 -45.81 -27.98
CA ILE A 33 -8.14 -45.86 -26.89
C ILE A 33 -6.91 -44.97 -27.24
N ALA A 34 -6.39 -45.10 -28.46
CA ALA A 34 -5.26 -44.30 -28.90
C ALA A 34 -5.55 -42.80 -28.92
N LEU A 35 -6.76 -42.39 -29.32
CA LEU A 35 -7.18 -40.99 -29.34
C LEU A 35 -7.38 -40.43 -27.93
N TYR A 36 -7.99 -41.21 -26.99
CA TYR A 36 -8.06 -40.82 -25.58
C TYR A 36 -6.68 -40.66 -24.95
N ALA A 37 -5.75 -41.61 -25.20
CA ALA A 37 -4.37 -41.53 -24.71
C ALA A 37 -3.64 -40.32 -25.29
N ALA A 38 -3.77 -40.04 -26.58
CA ALA A 38 -3.18 -38.86 -27.22
C ALA A 38 -3.74 -37.56 -26.62
N SER A 39 -5.07 -37.48 -26.39
CA SER A 39 -5.71 -36.34 -25.73
C SER A 39 -5.19 -36.16 -24.30
N TYR A 40 -5.18 -37.24 -23.50
CA TYR A 40 -4.72 -37.22 -22.11
C TYR A 40 -3.25 -36.79 -21.98
N ILE A 41 -2.35 -37.36 -22.79
CA ILE A 41 -0.94 -36.99 -22.80
C ILE A 41 -0.74 -35.52 -23.23
N THR A 42 -1.45 -35.09 -24.28
CA THR A 42 -1.35 -33.70 -24.77
C THR A 42 -1.76 -32.70 -23.68
N ILE A 43 -2.83 -32.96 -22.94
CA ILE A 43 -3.34 -32.03 -21.92
C ILE A 43 -2.63 -32.19 -20.57
N GLY A 44 -2.27 -33.41 -20.17
CA GLY A 44 -1.80 -33.77 -18.82
C GLY A 44 -0.30 -33.84 -18.63
N TYR A 45 0.50 -33.78 -19.71
CA TYR A 45 1.96 -33.99 -19.67
C TYR A 45 2.68 -33.14 -18.59
N ASP A 46 2.36 -31.87 -18.49
CA ASP A 46 2.99 -30.96 -17.54
C ASP A 46 2.59 -31.25 -16.08
N ILE A 47 1.34 -31.63 -15.84
CA ILE A 47 0.82 -31.99 -14.52
C ILE A 47 1.47 -33.29 -14.06
N LEU A 48 1.48 -34.32 -14.91
CA LEU A 48 2.11 -35.61 -14.62
C LEU A 48 3.61 -35.44 -14.34
N ARG A 49 4.29 -34.61 -15.13
CA ARG A 49 5.72 -34.31 -14.92
C ARG A 49 5.98 -33.58 -13.60
N LYS A 50 5.11 -32.62 -13.22
CA LYS A 50 5.20 -31.90 -11.94
C LYS A 50 4.94 -32.84 -10.77
N ALA A 51 3.88 -33.66 -10.85
CA ALA A 51 3.55 -34.65 -9.83
C ALA A 51 4.71 -35.64 -9.61
N PHE A 52 5.31 -36.16 -10.70
CA PHE A 52 6.45 -37.06 -10.63
C PHE A 52 7.69 -36.40 -9.98
N ARG A 53 7.97 -35.14 -10.35
CA ARG A 53 9.05 -34.37 -9.71
C ARG A 53 8.77 -34.08 -8.23
N GLY A 54 7.52 -33.80 -7.89
CA GLY A 54 7.09 -33.62 -6.49
C GLY A 54 7.37 -34.86 -5.64
N ILE A 55 7.09 -36.05 -6.18
CA ILE A 55 7.40 -37.32 -5.50
C ILE A 55 8.91 -37.48 -5.26
N ILE A 56 9.73 -37.22 -6.27
CA ILE A 56 11.20 -37.32 -6.19
C ILE A 56 11.76 -36.33 -5.15
N ASN A 57 11.20 -35.12 -5.08
CA ASN A 57 11.65 -34.06 -4.18
C ASN A 57 11.00 -34.11 -2.78
N HIS A 58 10.36 -35.22 -2.40
CA HIS A 58 9.65 -35.39 -1.13
C HIS A 58 8.53 -34.36 -0.87
N GLN A 59 8.00 -33.75 -1.92
CA GLN A 59 6.83 -32.85 -1.89
C GLN A 59 5.62 -33.55 -2.50
N VAL A 60 5.22 -34.67 -1.90
CA VAL A 60 4.24 -35.60 -2.49
C VAL A 60 2.82 -35.04 -2.48
N PHE A 61 2.47 -34.20 -1.49
CA PHE A 61 1.08 -33.76 -1.29
C PHE A 61 0.86 -32.37 -1.88
N ASP A 62 0.96 -32.23 -3.23
CA ASP A 62 0.56 -31.02 -3.94
C ASP A 62 -0.69 -31.23 -4.82
N GLU A 63 -1.23 -30.16 -5.38
CA GLU A 63 -2.40 -30.21 -6.25
C GLU A 63 -2.18 -31.04 -7.53
N ASN A 64 -0.96 -31.01 -8.08
CA ASN A 64 -0.62 -31.78 -9.27
C ASN A 64 -0.62 -33.29 -8.98
N PHE A 65 -0.17 -33.68 -7.78
CA PHE A 65 -0.21 -35.06 -7.31
C PHE A 65 -1.66 -35.56 -7.17
N LEU A 66 -2.53 -34.76 -6.53
CA LEU A 66 -3.96 -35.12 -6.37
C LEU A 66 -4.64 -35.34 -7.72
N MET A 67 -4.41 -34.43 -8.68
CA MET A 67 -4.97 -34.54 -10.02
C MET A 67 -4.40 -35.73 -10.81
N ALA A 68 -3.09 -35.97 -10.68
CA ALA A 68 -2.46 -37.14 -11.33
C ALA A 68 -3.02 -38.46 -10.77
N VAL A 69 -3.10 -38.61 -9.45
CA VAL A 69 -3.66 -39.82 -8.81
C VAL A 69 -5.12 -40.03 -9.21
N ALA A 70 -5.93 -38.98 -9.18
CA ALA A 70 -7.35 -39.06 -9.52
C ALA A 70 -7.57 -39.49 -10.98
N THR A 71 -6.85 -38.88 -11.93
CA THR A 71 -7.03 -39.16 -13.35
C THR A 71 -6.40 -40.47 -13.79
N VAL A 72 -5.22 -40.84 -13.26
CA VAL A 72 -4.60 -42.15 -13.51
C VAL A 72 -5.44 -43.24 -12.86
N GLY A 73 -5.97 -43.01 -11.65
CA GLY A 73 -6.89 -43.91 -10.97
C GLY A 73 -8.19 -44.15 -11.76
N ALA A 74 -8.77 -43.09 -12.34
CA ALA A 74 -9.96 -43.21 -13.22
C ALA A 74 -9.66 -44.05 -14.48
N ILE A 75 -8.48 -43.88 -15.09
CA ILE A 75 -8.04 -44.71 -16.22
C ILE A 75 -7.88 -46.17 -15.79
N ALA A 76 -7.26 -46.42 -14.64
CA ALA A 76 -7.08 -47.77 -14.11
C ALA A 76 -8.42 -48.46 -13.81
N LEU A 77 -9.39 -47.71 -13.25
CA LEU A 77 -10.73 -48.21 -13.00
C LEU A 77 -11.47 -48.57 -14.30
N ALA A 78 -11.41 -47.71 -15.33
CA ALA A 78 -12.01 -47.97 -16.64
C ALA A 78 -11.40 -49.19 -17.34
N ILE A 79 -10.10 -49.46 -17.15
CA ILE A 79 -9.44 -50.70 -17.63
C ILE A 79 -9.94 -51.91 -16.86
N TYR A 80 -10.07 -51.82 -15.52
CA TYR A 80 -10.54 -52.92 -14.68
C TYR A 80 -11.97 -53.29 -15.02
N GLU A 81 -12.87 -52.32 -15.18
CA GLU A 81 -14.28 -52.51 -15.56
C GLU A 81 -14.45 -52.93 -17.01
N LYS A 82 -13.42 -52.89 -17.84
CA LYS A 82 -13.41 -53.15 -19.29
C LYS A 82 -14.41 -52.25 -20.08
N THR A 83 -14.73 -51.07 -19.53
CA THR A 83 -15.64 -50.13 -20.17
C THR A 83 -14.98 -49.45 -21.36
N GLY A 84 -13.67 -49.26 -21.36
CA GLY A 84 -12.92 -48.56 -22.41
C GLY A 84 -13.28 -47.07 -22.52
N ASP A 85 -14.07 -46.55 -21.61
CA ASP A 85 -14.46 -45.14 -21.60
C ASP A 85 -13.50 -44.30 -20.71
N PHE A 86 -12.46 -43.78 -21.33
CA PHE A 86 -11.48 -42.90 -20.67
C PHE A 86 -11.87 -41.43 -20.73
N ALA A 87 -13.08 -41.13 -21.23
CA ALA A 87 -13.54 -39.76 -21.43
C ALA A 87 -13.57 -38.97 -20.11
N GLU A 88 -13.86 -39.62 -19.00
CA GLU A 88 -13.95 -38.98 -17.70
C GLU A 88 -12.57 -38.47 -17.26
N ALA A 89 -11.53 -39.29 -17.31
CA ALA A 89 -10.17 -38.89 -16.95
C ALA A 89 -9.64 -37.76 -17.84
N VAL A 90 -9.89 -37.82 -19.16
CA VAL A 90 -9.49 -36.76 -20.10
C VAL A 90 -10.24 -35.47 -19.81
N SER A 91 -11.53 -35.55 -19.53
CA SER A 91 -12.35 -34.39 -19.25
C SER A 91 -11.95 -33.70 -17.94
N VAL A 92 -11.70 -34.45 -16.89
CA VAL A 92 -11.17 -33.94 -15.61
C VAL A 92 -9.90 -33.13 -15.85
N MET A 93 -8.94 -33.70 -16.58
CA MET A 93 -7.69 -33.04 -16.89
C MET A 93 -7.90 -31.79 -17.77
N LEU A 94 -8.84 -31.85 -18.73
CA LEU A 94 -9.19 -30.75 -19.61
C LEU A 94 -9.78 -29.56 -18.81
N PHE A 95 -10.77 -29.81 -17.95
CA PHE A 95 -11.36 -28.75 -17.11
C PHE A 95 -10.37 -28.16 -16.14
N TYR A 96 -9.53 -28.98 -15.55
CA TYR A 96 -8.46 -28.50 -14.69
C TYR A 96 -7.52 -27.53 -15.43
N GLN A 97 -7.09 -27.89 -16.64
CA GLN A 97 -6.23 -27.03 -17.46
C GLN A 97 -6.94 -25.75 -17.93
N ILE A 98 -8.25 -25.80 -18.18
CA ILE A 98 -9.05 -24.58 -18.43
C ILE A 98 -9.03 -23.67 -17.21
N GLY A 99 -9.21 -24.24 -16.00
CA GLY A 99 -9.11 -23.53 -14.75
C GLY A 99 -7.73 -22.87 -14.55
N GLU A 100 -6.65 -23.61 -14.76
CA GLU A 100 -5.27 -23.13 -14.70
C GLU A 100 -5.00 -21.99 -15.71
N LEU A 101 -5.53 -22.11 -16.93
CA LEU A 101 -5.40 -21.06 -17.94
C LEU A 101 -6.14 -19.78 -17.50
N PHE A 102 -7.37 -19.91 -16.99
CA PHE A 102 -8.14 -18.80 -16.49
C PHE A 102 -7.44 -18.12 -15.31
N GLN A 103 -6.94 -18.91 -14.37
CA GLN A 103 -6.13 -18.45 -13.24
C GLN A 103 -4.91 -17.64 -13.71
N SER A 104 -4.10 -18.24 -14.58
CA SER A 104 -2.89 -17.59 -15.11
C SER A 104 -3.22 -16.28 -15.85
N TYR A 105 -4.35 -16.25 -16.56
CA TYR A 105 -4.81 -15.06 -17.27
C TYR A 105 -5.29 -13.98 -16.30
N ALA A 106 -6.16 -14.34 -15.32
CA ALA A 106 -6.74 -13.42 -14.35
C ALA A 106 -5.66 -12.79 -13.46
N VAL A 107 -4.76 -13.62 -12.89
CA VAL A 107 -3.63 -13.14 -12.09
C VAL A 107 -2.69 -12.28 -12.92
N GLY A 108 -2.36 -12.69 -14.14
CA GLY A 108 -1.49 -11.93 -15.02
C GLY A 108 -2.12 -10.62 -15.50
N LYS A 109 -3.43 -10.56 -15.69
CA LYS A 109 -4.17 -9.33 -16.02
C LYS A 109 -4.24 -8.39 -14.81
N SER A 110 -4.53 -8.93 -13.63
CA SER A 110 -4.58 -8.14 -12.39
C SER A 110 -3.20 -7.52 -12.07
N ARG A 111 -2.13 -8.32 -12.14
CA ARG A 111 -0.76 -7.78 -11.94
C ARG A 111 -0.40 -6.71 -12.97
N ARG A 112 -0.75 -6.90 -14.24
CA ARG A 112 -0.52 -5.88 -15.28
C ARG A 112 -1.38 -4.64 -15.11
N ASN A 113 -2.64 -4.79 -14.71
CA ASN A 113 -3.49 -3.64 -14.42
C ASN A 113 -2.94 -2.83 -13.24
N ILE A 114 -2.41 -3.49 -12.20
CA ILE A 114 -1.75 -2.82 -11.07
C ILE A 114 -0.47 -2.13 -11.55
N ALA A 115 0.34 -2.77 -12.37
CA ALA A 115 1.53 -2.15 -12.96
C ALA A 115 1.18 -1.02 -13.95
N ALA A 116 0.10 -1.15 -14.74
CA ALA A 116 -0.36 -0.13 -15.67
C ALA A 116 -1.07 1.05 -14.99
N LEU A 117 -1.66 0.81 -13.79
CA LEU A 117 -2.17 1.90 -12.95
C LEU A 117 -1.04 2.75 -12.34
N MET A 118 0.17 2.23 -12.39
CA MET A 118 1.40 2.82 -11.95
C MET A 118 2.41 2.89 -13.11
N ASP A 119 1.92 3.15 -14.30
CA ASP A 119 2.77 3.55 -15.44
C ASP A 119 3.33 4.96 -15.20
N ILE A 120 4.00 5.09 -14.03
CA ILE A 120 4.71 6.30 -13.62
C ILE A 120 6.16 6.29 -14.10
N ARG A 121 6.69 5.10 -14.50
CA ARG A 121 8.07 5.02 -14.99
C ARG A 121 8.18 5.76 -16.31
N PRO A 122 9.11 6.71 -16.42
CA PRO A 122 9.44 7.34 -17.70
C PRO A 122 10.21 6.36 -18.58
N ASP A 123 9.91 6.36 -19.87
CA ASP A 123 10.59 5.49 -20.84
C ASP A 123 11.93 6.08 -21.27
N TYR A 124 12.06 7.41 -21.24
CA TYR A 124 13.25 8.17 -21.67
C TYR A 124 13.33 9.53 -20.98
N ALA A 125 14.47 10.17 -21.08
CA ALA A 125 14.68 11.58 -20.73
C ALA A 125 15.31 12.30 -21.92
N ASN A 126 14.97 13.57 -22.13
CA ASN A 126 15.60 14.39 -23.16
C ASN A 126 16.73 15.21 -22.53
N ILE A 127 17.93 15.12 -23.10
CA ILE A 127 19.07 15.97 -22.79
C ILE A 127 19.40 16.84 -24.00
N GLU A 128 19.89 18.06 -23.76
CA GLU A 128 20.32 18.96 -24.82
C GLU A 128 21.83 18.75 -25.06
N ARG A 129 22.20 18.26 -26.27
CA ARG A 129 23.58 18.17 -26.75
C ARG A 129 23.70 18.90 -28.08
N ASP A 130 24.64 19.82 -28.18
CA ASP A 130 24.91 20.59 -29.40
C ASP A 130 23.65 21.28 -29.99
N GLY A 131 22.73 21.78 -29.13
CA GLY A 131 21.49 22.43 -29.52
C GLY A 131 20.41 21.49 -30.07
N LYS A 132 20.58 20.16 -29.92
CA LYS A 132 19.57 19.16 -30.29
C LYS A 132 19.14 18.36 -29.06
N LEU A 133 17.87 18.01 -29.03
CA LEU A 133 17.33 17.11 -28.01
C LEU A 133 17.67 15.66 -28.39
N GLU A 134 18.32 14.96 -27.49
CA GLU A 134 18.65 13.55 -27.60
C GLU A 134 17.88 12.79 -26.51
N GLN A 135 17.18 11.71 -26.92
CA GLN A 135 16.51 10.82 -25.98
C GLN A 135 17.50 9.79 -25.45
N VAL A 136 17.64 9.75 -24.13
CA VAL A 136 18.54 8.82 -23.43
C VAL A 136 17.76 8.03 -22.37
N ASP A 137 18.30 6.90 -21.99
CA ASP A 137 17.76 6.12 -20.89
C ASP A 137 17.96 6.90 -19.58
N PRO A 138 16.91 7.10 -18.76
CA PRO A 138 17.01 7.80 -17.48
C PRO A 138 18.09 7.22 -16.54
N ASP A 139 18.34 5.91 -16.60
CA ASP A 139 19.38 5.23 -15.80
C ASP A 139 20.81 5.74 -16.10
N GLN A 140 21.03 6.39 -17.25
CA GLN A 140 22.34 6.89 -17.67
C GLN A 140 22.59 8.36 -17.26
N ILE A 141 21.62 9.02 -16.63
CA ILE A 141 21.69 10.43 -16.27
C ILE A 141 22.19 10.60 -14.85
N PRO A 142 23.38 11.20 -14.65
CA PRO A 142 23.88 11.48 -13.31
C PRO A 142 23.13 12.68 -12.66
N ALA A 143 23.18 12.75 -11.35
CA ALA A 143 22.72 13.92 -10.60
C ALA A 143 23.45 15.20 -11.04
N GLY A 144 22.73 16.33 -11.09
CA GLY A 144 23.24 17.64 -11.56
C GLY A 144 23.12 17.87 -13.07
N SER A 145 22.67 16.88 -13.85
CA SER A 145 22.42 17.01 -15.30
C SER A 145 21.23 17.92 -15.57
N VAL A 146 21.23 18.55 -16.77
CA VAL A 146 20.09 19.34 -17.24
C VAL A 146 19.27 18.50 -18.22
N ILE A 147 18.01 18.29 -17.91
CA ILE A 147 17.04 17.60 -18.74
C ILE A 147 15.96 18.57 -19.23
N VAL A 148 15.34 18.26 -20.37
CA VAL A 148 14.26 19.03 -20.97
C VAL A 148 13.00 18.20 -20.94
N VAL A 149 11.92 18.72 -20.34
CA VAL A 149 10.63 18.04 -20.24
C VAL A 149 9.61 18.81 -21.06
N GLN A 150 9.13 18.21 -22.14
CA GLN A 150 8.16 18.80 -23.05
C GLN A 150 6.72 18.57 -22.56
N PRO A 151 5.74 19.37 -23.02
CA PRO A 151 4.32 19.12 -22.75
C PRO A 151 3.90 17.71 -23.20
N GLY A 152 3.18 16.99 -22.32
CA GLY A 152 2.77 15.61 -22.52
C GLY A 152 3.79 14.56 -22.05
N GLU A 153 5.01 14.96 -21.69
CA GLU A 153 6.03 14.03 -21.20
C GLU A 153 6.01 13.86 -19.69
N LYS A 154 6.45 12.69 -19.23
CA LYS A 154 6.68 12.43 -17.81
C LYS A 154 8.00 13.05 -17.38
N VAL A 155 8.03 13.65 -16.20
CA VAL A 155 9.27 14.10 -15.55
C VAL A 155 10.11 12.86 -15.23
N PRO A 156 11.32 12.70 -15.82
CA PRO A 156 12.05 11.45 -15.68
C PRO A 156 12.78 11.28 -14.34
N ILE A 157 13.30 12.36 -13.78
CA ILE A 157 14.12 12.34 -12.55
C ILE A 157 13.74 13.54 -11.69
N ASP A 158 13.82 13.41 -10.37
CA ASP A 158 13.59 14.50 -9.43
C ASP A 158 14.60 15.64 -9.67
N GLY A 159 14.15 16.88 -9.62
CA GLY A 159 15.00 18.02 -9.90
C GLY A 159 14.39 19.36 -9.58
N GLN A 160 15.13 20.43 -9.86
CA GLN A 160 14.71 21.80 -9.71
C GLN A 160 14.55 22.47 -11.08
N VAL A 161 13.45 23.17 -11.29
CA VAL A 161 13.19 23.91 -12.52
C VAL A 161 14.18 25.05 -12.63
N MET A 162 14.98 25.08 -13.70
CA MET A 162 15.91 26.17 -14.00
C MET A 162 15.26 27.25 -14.87
N GLU A 163 14.52 26.82 -15.90
CA GLU A 163 13.87 27.68 -16.87
C GLU A 163 12.50 27.12 -17.23
N GLY A 164 11.55 28.01 -17.48
CA GLY A 164 10.19 27.68 -17.87
C GLY A 164 9.17 27.80 -16.76
N ALA A 165 7.90 27.71 -17.13
CA ALA A 165 6.76 27.60 -16.23
C ALA A 165 5.74 26.68 -16.87
N SER A 166 5.11 25.83 -16.08
CA SER A 166 4.12 24.86 -16.54
C SER A 166 3.18 24.44 -15.42
N SER A 167 2.16 23.67 -15.78
CA SER A 167 1.33 22.92 -14.83
C SER A 167 1.67 21.44 -14.94
N LEU A 168 1.86 20.78 -13.80
CA LEU A 168 2.16 19.34 -13.70
C LEU A 168 0.92 18.58 -13.25
N ASP A 169 0.57 17.51 -13.96
CA ASP A 169 -0.38 16.52 -13.48
C ASP A 169 0.33 15.55 -12.53
N THR A 170 -0.08 15.59 -11.27
CA THR A 170 0.45 14.75 -10.21
C THR A 170 -0.48 13.58 -9.86
N ALA A 171 -1.62 13.44 -10.55
CA ALA A 171 -2.68 12.50 -10.21
C ALA A 171 -2.20 11.03 -10.13
N ALA A 172 -1.24 10.64 -10.98
CA ALA A 172 -0.67 9.30 -10.97
C ALA A 172 0.13 8.98 -9.70
N LEU A 173 0.66 10.00 -9.01
CA LEU A 173 1.46 9.87 -7.79
C LEU A 173 0.63 10.14 -6.53
N THR A 174 -0.06 11.28 -6.52
CA THR A 174 -0.77 11.75 -5.32
C THR A 174 -2.25 11.36 -5.29
N GLY A 175 -2.83 11.00 -6.44
CA GLY A 175 -4.27 10.81 -6.60
C GLY A 175 -5.07 12.12 -6.66
N GLU A 176 -4.40 13.28 -6.65
CA GLU A 176 -5.05 14.58 -6.77
C GLU A 176 -5.29 14.94 -8.24
N SER A 177 -6.53 15.31 -8.58
CA SER A 177 -6.90 15.68 -9.96
C SER A 177 -6.57 17.14 -10.30
N ARG A 178 -6.05 17.93 -9.37
CA ARG A 178 -5.68 19.34 -9.62
C ARG A 178 -4.23 19.42 -10.07
N PRO A 179 -3.95 20.00 -11.25
CA PRO A 179 -2.59 20.27 -11.68
C PRO A 179 -1.88 21.22 -10.70
N ARG A 180 -0.59 21.01 -10.51
CA ARG A 180 0.30 21.85 -9.71
C ARG A 180 1.08 22.78 -10.64
N ASP A 181 0.94 24.08 -10.46
CA ASP A 181 1.72 25.07 -11.20
C ASP A 181 3.17 25.11 -10.67
N VAL A 182 4.12 25.18 -11.61
CA VAL A 182 5.56 25.23 -11.31
C VAL A 182 6.25 26.29 -12.18
N LYS A 183 7.28 26.91 -11.61
CA LYS A 183 8.11 27.96 -12.23
C LYS A 183 9.58 27.77 -11.89
N ALA A 184 10.45 28.56 -12.49
CA ALA A 184 11.88 28.55 -12.17
C ALA A 184 12.13 28.72 -10.66
N GLY A 185 12.96 27.82 -10.09
CA GLY A 185 13.27 27.71 -8.68
C GLY A 185 12.44 26.68 -7.90
N ASP A 186 11.34 26.18 -8.47
CA ASP A 186 10.50 25.18 -7.81
C ASP A 186 11.08 23.76 -7.98
N ASP A 187 10.93 22.93 -6.94
CA ASP A 187 11.28 21.52 -7.00
C ASP A 187 10.16 20.70 -7.66
N ILE A 188 10.57 19.79 -8.55
CA ILE A 188 9.66 18.84 -9.21
C ILE A 188 10.11 17.40 -8.99
N ILE A 189 9.14 16.52 -9.01
CA ILE A 189 9.33 15.09 -8.78
C ILE A 189 9.12 14.27 -10.05
N SER A 190 9.87 13.18 -10.15
CA SER A 190 9.73 12.20 -11.23
C SER A 190 8.34 11.56 -11.23
N GLY A 191 7.84 11.22 -12.43
CA GLY A 191 6.54 10.58 -12.63
C GLY A 191 5.35 11.53 -12.81
N CYS A 192 5.50 12.83 -12.54
CA CYS A 192 4.50 13.83 -12.93
C CYS A 192 4.47 14.01 -14.45
N ILE A 193 3.30 14.33 -15.01
CA ILE A 193 3.17 14.64 -16.44
C ILE A 193 3.18 16.15 -16.62
N ASN A 194 4.07 16.64 -17.47
CA ASN A 194 4.13 18.04 -17.85
C ASN A 194 2.98 18.38 -18.80
N LEU A 195 2.17 19.41 -18.51
CA LEU A 195 0.94 19.67 -19.30
C LEU A 195 1.10 20.79 -20.33
N THR A 196 1.76 21.90 -20.00
CA THR A 196 1.61 23.14 -20.79
C THR A 196 2.91 23.70 -21.37
N GLY A 197 3.92 23.96 -20.53
CA GLY A 197 5.15 24.63 -20.93
C GLY A 197 6.35 23.69 -21.02
N VAL A 198 7.40 24.06 -21.74
CA VAL A 198 8.67 23.34 -21.72
C VAL A 198 9.42 23.73 -20.45
N LEU A 199 9.92 22.72 -19.74
CA LEU A 199 10.71 22.90 -18.52
C LEU A 199 12.15 22.45 -18.75
N LYS A 200 13.14 23.26 -18.37
CA LYS A 200 14.53 22.83 -18.17
C LYS A 200 14.74 22.58 -16.69
N VAL A 201 15.16 21.38 -16.37
CA VAL A 201 15.24 20.87 -15.00
C VAL A 201 16.65 20.38 -14.73
N ARG A 202 17.24 20.82 -13.63
CA ARG A 202 18.49 20.27 -13.11
C ARG A 202 18.16 19.12 -12.19
N THR A 203 18.62 17.91 -12.50
CA THR A 203 18.42 16.72 -11.69
C THR A 203 19.12 16.87 -10.33
N THR A 204 18.41 16.52 -9.24
CA THR A 204 18.96 16.54 -7.87
C THR A 204 19.46 15.16 -7.43
N LYS A 205 19.00 14.10 -8.11
CA LYS A 205 19.31 12.70 -7.80
C LYS A 205 19.61 11.93 -9.08
N ALA A 206 20.20 10.74 -8.97
CA ALA A 206 20.25 9.76 -10.06
C ALA A 206 18.87 9.07 -10.20
N PHE A 207 18.58 8.46 -11.36
CA PHE A 207 17.27 7.83 -11.61
C PHE A 207 16.93 6.74 -10.57
N GLY A 208 17.89 5.88 -10.19
CA GLY A 208 17.69 4.84 -9.16
C GLY A 208 17.30 5.37 -7.78
N GLU A 209 17.65 6.63 -7.48
CA GLU A 209 17.31 7.32 -6.24
C GLU A 209 16.09 8.24 -6.38
N SER A 210 15.49 8.31 -7.56
CA SER A 210 14.33 9.14 -7.84
C SER A 210 13.08 8.64 -7.11
N THR A 211 12.12 9.54 -6.90
CA THR A 211 10.84 9.23 -6.25
C THR A 211 10.12 8.08 -6.95
N VAL A 212 10.09 8.08 -8.29
CA VAL A 212 9.49 7.00 -9.07
C VAL A 212 10.18 5.66 -8.83
N SER A 213 11.51 5.63 -8.86
CA SER A 213 12.26 4.37 -8.66
C SER A 213 12.01 3.78 -7.27
N LYS A 214 11.99 4.62 -6.23
CA LYS A 214 11.67 4.19 -4.86
C LYS A 214 10.23 3.67 -4.73
N ILE A 215 9.26 4.34 -5.35
CA ILE A 215 7.88 3.87 -5.36
C ILE A 215 7.77 2.49 -6.02
N LEU A 216 8.41 2.30 -7.17
CA LEU A 216 8.42 1.02 -7.89
C LEU A 216 9.09 -0.09 -7.07
N GLU A 217 10.23 0.20 -6.44
CA GLU A 217 10.93 -0.74 -5.56
C GLU A 217 10.06 -1.15 -4.35
N LEU A 218 9.44 -0.19 -3.67
CA LEU A 218 8.52 -0.46 -2.55
C LEU A 218 7.37 -1.36 -2.97
N MET A 219 6.88 -1.23 -4.19
CA MET A 219 5.79 -2.05 -4.72
C MET A 219 6.24 -3.45 -5.10
N GLU A 220 7.40 -3.60 -5.72
CA GLU A 220 7.98 -4.91 -6.02
C GLU A 220 8.26 -5.68 -4.72
N ASN A 221 8.82 -5.01 -3.72
CA ASN A 221 9.13 -5.58 -2.42
C ASN A 221 7.90 -5.84 -1.56
N SER A 222 6.76 -5.17 -1.80
CA SER A 222 5.52 -5.35 -1.04
C SER A 222 4.99 -6.79 -1.07
N SER A 223 5.35 -7.57 -2.10
CA SER A 223 4.99 -8.98 -2.21
C SER A 223 5.79 -9.91 -1.28
N SER A 224 6.89 -9.44 -0.69
CA SER A 224 7.74 -10.23 0.22
C SER A 224 7.16 -10.34 1.63
N HIS A 225 6.40 -9.34 2.08
CA HIS A 225 5.81 -9.27 3.42
C HIS A 225 4.38 -9.83 3.44
N LYS A 226 4.28 -11.17 3.57
CA LYS A 226 2.99 -11.89 3.57
C LYS A 226 2.17 -11.64 4.83
N SER A 227 0.88 -11.43 4.64
CA SER A 227 -0.11 -11.32 5.72
C SER A 227 -0.26 -12.60 6.54
N ARG A 228 -0.89 -12.47 7.72
CA ARG A 228 -1.26 -13.66 8.53
C ARG A 228 -2.23 -14.55 7.78
N SER A 229 -3.15 -13.97 7.02
CA SER A 229 -4.13 -14.69 6.20
C SER A 229 -3.47 -15.49 5.08
N GLU A 230 -2.46 -14.95 4.39
CA GLU A 230 -1.68 -15.67 3.39
C GLU A 230 -0.83 -16.79 4.02
N ASN A 231 -0.23 -16.53 5.17
CA ASN A 231 0.52 -17.54 5.92
C ASN A 231 -0.39 -18.65 6.45
N PHE A 232 -1.62 -18.32 6.88
CA PHE A 232 -2.61 -19.31 7.30
C PHE A 232 -2.93 -20.27 6.15
N ILE A 233 -3.14 -19.76 4.93
CA ILE A 233 -3.44 -20.62 3.79
C ILE A 233 -2.30 -21.55 3.44
N SER A 234 -1.07 -21.04 3.49
CA SER A 234 0.11 -21.86 3.24
C SER A 234 0.28 -22.99 4.30
N ARG A 235 -0.12 -22.73 5.55
CA ARG A 235 -0.14 -23.74 6.62
C ARG A 235 -1.32 -24.69 6.46
N PHE A 236 -2.49 -24.14 6.14
CA PHE A 236 -3.71 -24.92 5.92
C PHE A 236 -3.51 -25.92 4.77
N ALA A 237 -2.99 -25.48 3.63
CA ALA A 237 -2.74 -26.36 2.49
C ALA A 237 -1.80 -27.53 2.85
N ARG A 238 -0.75 -27.27 3.63
CA ARG A 238 0.19 -28.31 4.10
C ARG A 238 -0.44 -29.37 5.01
N ALA A 239 -1.43 -29.02 5.81
CA ALA A 239 -2.12 -29.97 6.69
C ALA A 239 -3.34 -30.59 6.00
N TYR A 240 -4.05 -29.82 5.20
CA TYR A 240 -5.28 -30.21 4.51
C TYR A 240 -5.04 -31.30 3.46
N THR A 241 -4.03 -31.15 2.59
CA THR A 241 -3.80 -32.08 1.49
C THR A 241 -3.47 -33.52 1.97
N PRO A 242 -2.57 -33.75 2.95
CA PRO A 242 -2.40 -35.08 3.52
C PRO A 242 -3.67 -35.62 4.17
N ALA A 243 -4.41 -34.80 4.92
CA ALA A 243 -5.66 -35.25 5.56
C ALA A 243 -6.68 -35.74 4.54
N VAL A 244 -6.81 -35.02 3.43
CA VAL A 244 -7.67 -35.40 2.30
C VAL A 244 -7.22 -36.71 1.66
N CYS A 245 -5.92 -36.89 1.40
CA CYS A 245 -5.38 -38.13 0.83
C CYS A 245 -5.69 -39.35 1.71
N TYR A 246 -5.47 -39.22 3.01
CA TYR A 246 -5.78 -40.29 3.96
C TYR A 246 -7.28 -40.56 4.08
N SER A 247 -8.13 -39.50 4.01
CA SER A 247 -9.58 -39.65 4.02
C SER A 247 -10.08 -40.35 2.75
N ALA A 248 -9.52 -39.99 1.57
CA ALA A 248 -9.85 -40.67 0.32
C ALA A 248 -9.42 -42.15 0.33
N LEU A 249 -8.23 -42.45 0.88
CA LEU A 249 -7.76 -43.84 1.04
C LEU A 249 -8.68 -44.62 1.99
N ALA A 250 -9.06 -44.02 3.11
CA ALA A 250 -10.03 -44.60 4.03
C ALA A 250 -11.39 -44.86 3.36
N LEU A 251 -11.89 -43.91 2.56
CA LEU A 251 -13.13 -44.03 1.80
C LEU A 251 -13.06 -45.16 0.73
N ALA A 252 -11.88 -45.38 0.15
CA ALA A 252 -11.67 -46.45 -0.83
C ALA A 252 -11.64 -47.84 -0.20
N ILE A 253 -11.16 -47.98 1.06
CA ILE A 253 -10.87 -49.26 1.70
C ILE A 253 -11.89 -49.66 2.76
N LEU A 254 -12.23 -48.73 3.69
CA LEU A 254 -13.06 -49.10 4.86
C LEU A 254 -14.46 -49.60 4.50
N PRO A 255 -15.26 -48.93 3.64
CA PRO A 255 -16.60 -49.38 3.34
C PRO A 255 -16.65 -50.72 2.60
N PRO A 256 -15.79 -51.03 1.58
CA PRO A 256 -15.70 -52.34 1.00
C PRO A 256 -15.38 -53.45 2.01
N VAL A 257 -14.44 -53.19 2.90
CA VAL A 257 -14.06 -54.16 3.95
C VAL A 257 -15.21 -54.40 4.92
N ILE A 258 -15.89 -53.34 5.36
CA ILE A 258 -17.08 -53.46 6.24
C ILE A 258 -18.18 -54.26 5.54
N ASN A 259 -18.46 -53.99 4.26
CA ASN A 259 -19.45 -54.75 3.50
C ASN A 259 -19.10 -56.23 3.44
N LEU A 260 -17.83 -56.56 3.17
CA LEU A 260 -17.37 -57.96 3.18
C LEU A 260 -17.52 -58.63 4.56
N MET A 261 -17.22 -57.90 5.64
CA MET A 261 -17.41 -58.38 7.02
C MET A 261 -18.90 -58.63 7.36
N MET A 262 -19.81 -57.86 6.71
CA MET A 262 -21.27 -58.01 6.84
C MET A 262 -21.85 -59.06 5.90
N GLY A 263 -21.02 -59.77 5.11
CA GLY A 263 -21.45 -60.76 4.14
C GLY A 263 -22.06 -60.18 2.85
N MET A 264 -21.86 -58.91 2.62
CA MET A 264 -22.33 -58.21 1.41
C MET A 264 -21.17 -58.10 0.38
N PRO A 265 -21.50 -57.92 -0.93
CA PRO A 265 -20.46 -57.63 -1.94
C PRO A 265 -19.66 -56.38 -1.57
N GLY A 266 -18.35 -56.44 -1.68
CA GLY A 266 -17.45 -55.34 -1.27
C GLY A 266 -17.70 -54.02 -2.03
N GLY A 267 -18.07 -54.10 -3.30
CA GLY A 267 -18.38 -52.90 -4.14
C GLY A 267 -17.18 -51.97 -4.33
N TRP A 268 -15.98 -52.56 -4.49
CA TRP A 268 -14.71 -51.84 -4.60
C TRP A 268 -14.73 -50.76 -5.69
N GLU A 269 -15.34 -51.03 -6.82
CA GLU A 269 -15.43 -50.10 -7.97
C GLU A 269 -16.13 -48.77 -7.57
N ILE A 270 -17.27 -48.88 -6.87
CA ILE A 270 -18.07 -47.75 -6.43
C ILE A 270 -17.27 -46.90 -5.42
N TRP A 271 -16.63 -47.54 -4.45
CA TRP A 271 -15.94 -46.81 -3.40
C TRP A 271 -14.61 -46.21 -3.85
N VAL A 272 -13.88 -46.88 -4.76
CA VAL A 272 -12.70 -46.32 -5.42
C VAL A 272 -13.09 -45.12 -6.27
N TYR A 273 -14.17 -45.20 -7.06
CA TYR A 273 -14.69 -44.09 -7.83
C TYR A 273 -15.04 -42.86 -6.94
N ARG A 274 -15.75 -43.11 -5.83
CA ARG A 274 -16.07 -42.08 -4.84
C ARG A 274 -14.82 -41.45 -4.23
N ALA A 275 -13.82 -42.26 -3.90
CA ALA A 275 -12.55 -41.78 -3.38
C ALA A 275 -11.77 -40.92 -4.39
N LEU A 276 -11.75 -41.29 -5.68
CA LEU A 276 -11.16 -40.51 -6.76
C LEU A 276 -11.90 -39.19 -6.96
N THR A 277 -13.24 -39.21 -6.95
CA THR A 277 -14.09 -38.02 -7.01
C THR A 277 -13.82 -37.09 -5.81
N PHE A 278 -13.69 -37.65 -4.60
CA PHE A 278 -13.35 -36.93 -3.38
C PHE A 278 -11.98 -36.23 -3.50
N LEU A 279 -10.97 -36.90 -4.09
CA LEU A 279 -9.66 -36.28 -4.35
C LEU A 279 -9.75 -35.08 -5.30
N VAL A 280 -10.52 -35.21 -6.39
CA VAL A 280 -10.72 -34.11 -7.36
C VAL A 280 -11.36 -32.90 -6.72
N ILE A 281 -12.43 -33.11 -5.92
CA ILE A 281 -13.14 -32.03 -5.22
C ILE A 281 -12.20 -31.30 -4.24
N SER A 282 -11.21 -31.97 -3.72
CA SER A 282 -10.44 -31.48 -2.57
C SER A 282 -9.39 -30.42 -2.88
N CYS A 283 -9.13 -30.07 -4.15
CA CYS A 283 -8.16 -29.01 -4.48
C CYS A 283 -8.56 -27.65 -3.88
N PRO A 284 -7.75 -27.00 -3.01
CA PRO A 284 -8.08 -25.70 -2.44
C PRO A 284 -7.80 -24.53 -3.40
N CYS A 285 -7.94 -24.75 -4.73
CA CYS A 285 -7.48 -23.85 -5.79
C CYS A 285 -8.07 -22.42 -5.66
N ALA A 286 -9.37 -22.32 -5.32
CA ALA A 286 -10.04 -21.04 -5.15
C ALA A 286 -9.44 -20.20 -4.02
N LEU A 287 -9.02 -20.80 -2.90
CA LEU A 287 -8.41 -20.12 -1.76
C LEU A 287 -6.99 -19.64 -2.06
N VAL A 288 -6.19 -20.55 -2.62
CA VAL A 288 -4.77 -20.29 -2.91
C VAL A 288 -4.61 -19.12 -3.88
N ILE A 289 -5.61 -18.89 -4.74
CA ILE A 289 -5.56 -17.85 -5.77
C ILE A 289 -6.24 -16.57 -5.33
N SER A 290 -7.48 -16.66 -4.81
CA SER A 290 -8.31 -15.48 -4.57
C SER A 290 -7.78 -14.60 -3.45
N ILE A 291 -7.07 -15.17 -2.48
CA ILE A 291 -6.61 -14.42 -1.31
C ILE A 291 -5.41 -13.53 -1.65
N PRO A 292 -4.30 -14.05 -2.22
CA PRO A 292 -3.23 -13.16 -2.69
C PRO A 292 -3.75 -12.12 -3.70
N LEU A 293 -4.66 -12.53 -4.59
CA LEU A 293 -5.25 -11.61 -5.57
C LEU A 293 -6.05 -10.49 -4.90
N SER A 294 -6.79 -10.77 -3.82
CA SER A 294 -7.51 -9.75 -3.04
C SER A 294 -6.55 -8.75 -2.41
N PHE A 295 -5.44 -9.22 -1.83
CA PHE A 295 -4.41 -8.34 -1.27
C PHE A 295 -3.74 -7.49 -2.35
N PHE A 296 -3.35 -8.08 -3.48
CA PHE A 296 -2.80 -7.32 -4.61
C PHE A 296 -3.79 -6.27 -5.12
N ALA A 297 -5.08 -6.62 -5.21
CA ALA A 297 -6.11 -5.67 -5.61
C ALA A 297 -6.29 -4.54 -4.59
N GLY A 298 -6.24 -4.86 -3.29
CA GLY A 298 -6.30 -3.88 -2.20
C GLY A 298 -5.10 -2.92 -2.19
N LEU A 299 -3.88 -3.45 -2.34
CA LEU A 299 -2.65 -2.66 -2.45
C LEU A 299 -2.69 -1.74 -3.67
N GLY A 300 -3.09 -2.27 -4.84
CA GLY A 300 -3.23 -1.48 -6.06
C GLY A 300 -4.34 -0.43 -5.95
N GLY A 301 -5.45 -0.73 -5.26
CA GLY A 301 -6.51 0.24 -4.98
C GLY A 301 -6.04 1.36 -4.06
N ALA A 302 -5.26 1.05 -3.02
CA ALA A 302 -4.65 2.04 -2.13
C ALA A 302 -3.66 2.94 -2.87
N GLY A 303 -2.81 2.35 -3.73
CA GLY A 303 -1.84 3.10 -4.52
C GLY A 303 -2.48 4.12 -5.46
N LYS A 304 -3.64 3.81 -6.07
CA LYS A 304 -4.41 4.77 -6.88
C LYS A 304 -4.87 6.00 -6.11
N GLU A 305 -5.08 5.85 -4.83
CA GLU A 305 -5.50 6.93 -3.94
C GLU A 305 -4.31 7.63 -3.28
N GLY A 306 -3.10 7.41 -3.77
CA GLY A 306 -1.88 8.00 -3.24
C GLY A 306 -1.44 7.43 -1.90
N VAL A 307 -1.85 6.19 -1.57
CA VAL A 307 -1.47 5.48 -0.34
C VAL A 307 -0.62 4.27 -0.70
N LEU A 308 0.68 4.33 -0.42
CA LEU A 308 1.61 3.23 -0.63
C LEU A 308 1.68 2.37 0.63
N ILE A 309 1.35 1.09 0.52
CA ILE A 309 1.43 0.11 1.61
C ILE A 309 2.51 -0.90 1.26
N LYS A 310 3.52 -1.05 2.11
CA LYS A 310 4.71 -1.88 1.85
C LYS A 310 4.48 -3.39 1.93
N GLY A 311 3.28 -3.85 2.24
CA GLY A 311 2.98 -5.28 2.28
C GLY A 311 1.57 -5.63 2.68
N SER A 312 1.15 -6.86 2.36
CA SER A 312 -0.18 -7.36 2.71
C SER A 312 -0.37 -7.52 4.23
N ASN A 313 0.72 -7.75 4.98
CA ASN A 313 0.71 -7.78 6.45
C ASN A 313 0.32 -6.41 7.04
N TYR A 314 0.83 -5.32 6.47
CA TYR A 314 0.49 -3.96 6.91
C TYR A 314 -0.94 -3.56 6.53
N LEU A 315 -1.40 -4.00 5.36
CA LEU A 315 -2.80 -3.83 4.98
C LEU A 315 -3.74 -4.59 5.93
N GLU A 316 -3.39 -5.82 6.31
CA GLU A 316 -4.15 -6.58 7.31
C GLU A 316 -4.10 -5.90 8.69
N ALA A 317 -2.95 -5.45 9.16
CA ALA A 317 -2.78 -4.73 10.41
C ALA A 317 -3.61 -3.43 10.43
N LEU A 318 -3.56 -2.64 9.33
CA LEU A 318 -4.29 -1.38 9.20
C LEU A 318 -5.82 -1.56 9.32
N SER A 319 -6.35 -2.69 8.84
CA SER A 319 -7.77 -3.02 9.00
C SER A 319 -8.21 -3.13 10.46
N GLN A 320 -7.27 -3.46 11.36
CA GLN A 320 -7.48 -3.68 12.80
C GLN A 320 -7.11 -2.45 13.64
N THR A 321 -6.81 -1.31 13.01
CA THR A 321 -6.42 -0.08 13.72
C THR A 321 -7.50 0.36 14.68
N SER A 322 -7.12 0.49 15.95
CA SER A 322 -7.99 0.92 17.06
C SER A 322 -7.52 2.22 17.71
N ILE A 323 -6.22 2.50 17.66
CA ILE A 323 -5.61 3.74 18.18
C ILE A 323 -4.83 4.36 17.03
N VAL A 324 -5.00 5.68 16.82
CA VAL A 324 -4.18 6.46 15.90
C VAL A 324 -3.48 7.55 16.69
N VAL A 325 -2.17 7.55 16.61
CA VAL A 325 -1.28 8.52 17.29
C VAL A 325 -0.69 9.42 16.22
N PHE A 326 -0.78 10.71 16.42
CA PHE A 326 -0.26 11.72 15.50
C PHE A 326 0.90 12.48 16.13
N ASP A 327 1.96 12.69 15.39
CA ASP A 327 2.79 13.85 15.65
C ASP A 327 2.02 15.14 15.32
N LYS A 328 2.36 16.24 15.95
CA LYS A 328 1.71 17.52 15.66
C LYS A 328 2.28 18.18 14.42
N THR A 329 3.58 18.47 14.47
CA THR A 329 4.28 19.32 13.50
C THR A 329 4.53 18.59 12.18
N GLY A 330 4.21 19.19 11.04
CA GLY A 330 4.35 18.55 9.73
C GLY A 330 3.28 17.47 9.44
N THR A 331 2.57 16.98 10.45
CA THR A 331 1.54 15.92 10.33
C THR A 331 0.12 16.47 10.39
N LEU A 332 -0.30 17.03 11.51
CA LEU A 332 -1.60 17.70 11.67
C LEU A 332 -1.53 19.18 11.30
N THR A 333 -0.33 19.73 11.30
CA THR A 333 -0.02 21.10 10.90
C THR A 333 0.88 21.09 9.67
N ARG A 334 1.04 22.25 9.05
CA ARG A 334 1.87 22.40 7.84
C ARG A 334 3.37 22.46 8.13
N GLY A 335 3.78 22.55 9.40
CA GLY A 335 5.16 22.84 9.78
C GLY A 335 5.61 24.26 9.37
N VAL A 336 4.66 25.10 8.99
CA VAL A 336 4.90 26.49 8.61
C VAL A 336 4.37 27.38 9.72
N PHE A 337 5.28 28.19 10.25
CA PHE A 337 4.92 29.16 11.29
C PHE A 337 4.38 30.41 10.63
N GLU A 338 3.27 30.94 11.13
CA GLU A 338 2.68 32.19 10.68
C GLU A 338 2.33 33.08 11.88
N VAL A 339 2.36 34.39 11.65
CA VAL A 339 1.90 35.35 12.64
C VAL A 339 0.39 35.20 12.81
N SER A 340 -0.02 34.78 13.99
CA SER A 340 -1.43 34.54 14.34
C SER A 340 -2.07 35.64 15.16
N GLY A 341 -1.27 36.55 15.70
CA GLY A 341 -1.74 37.72 16.44
C GLY A 341 -0.62 38.71 16.68
N ILE A 342 -0.96 39.97 16.67
CA ILE A 342 -0.06 41.07 16.99
C ILE A 342 -0.72 41.89 18.08
N HIS A 343 0.00 42.07 19.18
CA HIS A 343 -0.46 42.88 20.31
C HIS A 343 0.53 44.03 20.49
N HIS A 344 0.13 45.20 20.07
CA HIS A 344 0.92 46.42 20.17
C HIS A 344 0.52 47.24 21.40
N ASN A 345 1.47 47.98 21.93
CA ASN A 345 1.27 48.83 23.10
C ASN A 345 1.43 50.33 22.76
N THR A 346 2.62 50.68 22.25
CA THR A 346 3.00 52.10 22.05
C THR A 346 3.14 52.53 20.62
N ILE A 347 3.19 51.59 19.69
CA ILE A 347 3.41 51.85 18.26
C ILE A 347 2.37 51.11 17.41
N PRO A 348 2.08 51.56 16.18
CA PRO A 348 1.16 50.86 15.27
C PRO A 348 1.64 49.44 14.98
N GLU A 349 0.67 48.56 14.71
CA GLU A 349 0.91 47.15 14.39
C GLU A 349 1.87 46.95 13.22
N GLU A 350 1.69 47.70 12.14
CA GLU A 350 2.55 47.64 10.96
C GLU A 350 4.01 47.98 11.30
N LYS A 351 4.22 48.95 12.20
CA LYS A 351 5.57 49.35 12.60
C LYS A 351 6.21 48.33 13.55
N LEU A 352 5.41 47.68 14.38
CA LEU A 352 5.89 46.62 15.26
C LEU A 352 6.40 45.41 14.45
N ILE A 353 5.64 44.99 13.44
CA ILE A 353 6.03 43.89 12.56
C ILE A 353 7.25 44.27 11.69
N GLU A 354 7.32 45.51 11.16
CA GLU A 354 8.47 46.02 10.40
C GLU A 354 9.76 45.90 11.23
N LEU A 355 9.74 46.46 12.44
CA LEU A 355 10.92 46.44 13.33
C LEU A 355 11.33 45.05 13.74
N ALA A 356 10.36 44.19 14.03
CA ALA A 356 10.62 42.77 14.35
C ALA A 356 11.24 42.04 13.17
N ALA A 357 10.70 42.19 11.95
CA ALA A 357 11.20 41.55 10.73
C ALA A 357 12.61 42.02 10.35
N LEU A 358 12.86 43.34 10.48
CA LEU A 358 14.18 43.92 10.23
C LEU A 358 15.20 43.45 11.28
N ALA A 359 14.88 43.43 12.59
CA ALA A 359 15.78 42.95 13.62
C ALA A 359 16.20 41.48 13.41
N GLU A 360 15.27 40.66 12.94
CA GLU A 360 15.46 39.22 12.68
C GLU A 360 15.95 38.94 11.23
N CYS A 361 16.38 39.92 10.46
CA CYS A 361 16.69 39.78 9.03
C CYS A 361 17.88 38.88 8.71
N ALA A 362 18.80 38.68 9.65
CA ALA A 362 19.96 37.83 9.49
C ALA A 362 19.76 36.38 9.98
N SER A 363 18.72 36.13 10.74
CA SER A 363 18.43 34.80 11.29
C SER A 363 17.75 33.89 10.26
N SER A 364 18.23 32.67 10.15
CA SER A 364 17.61 31.61 9.31
C SER A 364 16.50 30.84 10.05
N HIS A 365 16.20 31.21 11.29
CA HIS A 365 15.21 30.53 12.11
C HIS A 365 13.80 30.62 11.49
N PRO A 366 12.96 29.55 11.55
CA PRO A 366 11.61 29.57 11.01
C PRO A 366 10.73 30.72 11.53
N ILE A 367 10.90 31.11 12.78
CA ILE A 367 10.22 32.26 13.39
C ILE A 367 10.58 33.57 12.67
N SER A 368 11.86 33.77 12.39
CA SER A 368 12.34 34.97 11.68
C SER A 368 11.79 35.07 10.28
N LYS A 369 11.73 33.94 9.56
CA LYS A 369 11.07 33.86 8.25
C LYS A 369 9.57 34.18 8.31
N SER A 370 8.89 33.82 9.39
CA SER A 370 7.47 34.12 9.61
C SER A 370 7.24 35.61 9.81
N LEU A 371 8.11 36.27 10.56
CA LEU A 371 8.06 37.73 10.75
C LEU A 371 8.33 38.46 9.43
N GLN A 372 9.33 38.05 8.67
CA GLN A 372 9.66 38.62 7.37
C GLN A 372 8.51 38.45 6.36
N LYS A 373 7.87 37.26 6.35
CA LYS A 373 6.67 36.98 5.51
C LYS A 373 5.49 37.87 5.91
N ALA A 374 5.27 38.06 7.20
CA ALA A 374 4.20 38.90 7.69
C ALA A 374 4.40 40.40 7.37
N TYR A 375 5.67 40.85 7.35
CA TYR A 375 6.00 42.20 6.91
C TYR A 375 5.66 42.39 5.43
N GLY A 376 5.83 41.39 4.55
CA GLY A 376 5.34 41.38 3.17
C GLY A 376 6.04 42.35 2.21
N ARG A 377 7.14 42.97 2.64
CA ARG A 377 7.96 43.87 1.84
C ARG A 377 9.39 43.37 1.78
N GLU A 378 10.18 43.86 0.84
CA GLU A 378 11.59 43.56 0.72
C GLU A 378 12.35 44.01 1.98
N ILE A 379 13.24 43.16 2.49
CA ILE A 379 14.02 43.47 3.68
C ILE A 379 15.25 44.29 3.30
N GLU A 380 15.20 45.57 3.61
CA GLU A 380 16.30 46.55 3.39
C GLU A 380 17.36 46.36 4.48
N ARG A 381 18.33 45.47 4.21
CA ARG A 381 19.38 45.11 5.19
C ARG A 381 20.26 46.30 5.57
N ASP A 382 20.42 47.30 4.72
CA ASP A 382 21.22 48.48 4.97
C ASP A 382 20.67 49.33 6.12
N ARG A 383 19.43 49.17 6.48
CA ARG A 383 18.80 49.85 7.63
C ARG A 383 19.14 49.22 8.96
N VAL A 384 19.80 48.03 8.94
CA VAL A 384 20.05 47.23 10.14
C VAL A 384 21.53 47.15 10.42
N THR A 385 21.92 47.49 11.64
CA THR A 385 23.30 47.43 12.10
C THR A 385 23.38 46.78 13.50
N GLY A 386 24.57 46.31 13.89
CA GLY A 386 24.82 45.85 15.24
C GLY A 386 24.00 44.61 15.67
N ILE A 387 23.71 43.69 14.75
CA ILE A 387 22.93 42.49 15.04
C ILE A 387 23.66 41.58 16.01
N GLN A 388 23.03 41.28 17.14
CA GLN A 388 23.52 40.35 18.17
C GLN A 388 22.47 39.25 18.38
N GLU A 389 22.75 38.04 17.93
CA GLU A 389 21.94 36.86 18.23
C GLU A 389 22.29 36.29 19.61
N ILE A 390 21.27 36.13 20.47
CA ILE A 390 21.42 35.57 21.80
C ILE A 390 20.75 34.19 21.79
N SER A 391 21.58 33.16 21.73
CA SER A 391 21.14 31.78 21.63
C SER A 391 20.04 31.44 22.65
N GLY A 392 18.92 30.89 22.17
CA GLY A 392 17.76 30.49 22.95
C GLY A 392 16.97 31.64 23.59
N SER A 393 17.25 32.91 23.19
CA SER A 393 16.56 34.08 23.76
C SER A 393 15.98 35.02 22.71
N GLY A 394 16.70 35.32 21.63
CA GLY A 394 16.27 36.22 20.56
C GLY A 394 17.39 37.07 19.99
N VAL A 395 17.06 38.18 19.34
CA VAL A 395 17.99 39.05 18.63
C VAL A 395 17.88 40.49 19.15
N ILE A 396 19.02 41.18 19.26
CA ILE A 396 19.11 42.64 19.46
C ILE A 396 19.76 43.22 18.22
N ALA A 397 19.17 44.26 17.63
CA ALA A 397 19.71 44.93 16.46
C ALA A 397 19.39 46.42 16.50
N ARG A 398 20.12 47.25 15.72
CA ARG A 398 19.80 48.65 15.51
C ARG A 398 19.15 48.82 14.14
N VAL A 399 17.89 49.22 14.15
CA VAL A 399 17.08 49.51 12.93
C VAL A 399 16.92 51.01 12.84
N ASP A 400 17.40 51.60 11.78
CA ASP A 400 17.38 53.09 11.56
C ASP A 400 17.98 53.87 12.78
N GLY A 401 19.01 53.32 13.42
CA GLY A 401 19.65 53.90 14.62
C GLY A 401 18.95 53.60 15.95
N THR A 402 17.76 53.04 15.96
CA THR A 402 16.94 52.66 17.13
C THR A 402 17.27 51.25 17.57
N GLU A 403 17.49 50.99 18.83
CA GLU A 403 17.73 49.66 19.36
C GLU A 403 16.43 48.85 19.45
N VAL A 404 16.41 47.72 18.77
CA VAL A 404 15.24 46.81 18.75
C VAL A 404 15.66 45.45 19.29
N ALA A 405 15.01 44.99 20.35
CA ALA A 405 15.19 43.66 20.88
C ALA A 405 13.91 42.84 20.57
N ALA A 406 14.08 41.72 19.85
CA ALA A 406 13.01 40.78 19.52
C ALA A 406 13.36 39.40 20.09
N GLY A 407 12.48 38.82 20.95
CA GLY A 407 12.74 37.52 21.55
C GLY A 407 11.75 37.10 22.63
N ASN A 408 12.10 36.05 23.35
CA ASN A 408 11.24 35.51 24.41
C ASN A 408 11.37 36.30 25.72
N GLY A 409 10.58 35.93 26.74
CA GLY A 409 10.61 36.57 28.05
C GLY A 409 11.98 36.51 28.77
N LYS A 410 12.88 35.56 28.40
CA LYS A 410 14.24 35.51 28.94
C LYS A 410 15.08 36.67 28.42
N LEU A 411 14.90 37.03 27.14
CA LEU A 411 15.55 38.22 26.57
C LEU A 411 15.09 39.49 27.26
N MET A 412 13.76 39.65 27.44
CA MET A 412 13.19 40.84 28.11
C MET A 412 13.74 41.00 29.54
N LYS A 413 13.78 39.93 30.32
CA LYS A 413 14.37 39.94 31.66
C LYS A 413 15.85 40.29 31.63
N ARG A 414 16.60 39.79 30.65
CA ARG A 414 18.07 40.07 30.52
C ARG A 414 18.38 41.54 30.23
N ILE A 415 17.51 42.17 29.43
CA ILE A 415 17.67 43.62 29.12
C ILE A 415 16.93 44.53 30.10
N GLY A 416 16.34 43.96 31.16
CA GLY A 416 15.67 44.73 32.25
C GLY A 416 14.34 45.37 31.81
N VAL A 417 13.65 44.81 30.83
CA VAL A 417 12.37 45.31 30.31
C VAL A 417 11.22 44.50 30.91
N ASP A 418 10.32 45.15 31.57
CA ASP A 418 9.03 44.55 32.01
C ASP A 418 8.15 44.32 30.79
N TYR A 419 7.64 43.09 30.63
CA TYR A 419 6.81 42.69 29.53
C TYR A 419 5.45 42.15 30.01
N MET A 420 4.45 42.25 29.15
CA MET A 420 3.13 41.72 29.40
C MET A 420 3.04 40.23 29.09
N ASP A 421 2.56 39.44 30.05
CA ASP A 421 2.26 38.04 29.79
C ASP A 421 1.11 37.91 28.78
N CYS A 422 1.34 37.11 27.75
CA CYS A 422 0.31 36.80 26.76
C CYS A 422 -0.23 35.38 26.96
N HIS A 423 -1.56 35.28 26.97
CA HIS A 423 -2.24 33.99 27.11
C HIS A 423 -2.61 33.35 25.77
N SER A 424 -2.21 33.92 24.64
CA SER A 424 -2.44 33.37 23.30
C SER A 424 -1.68 32.07 23.08
N SER A 425 -2.25 31.21 22.25
CA SER A 425 -1.68 29.89 21.94
C SER A 425 -0.67 30.02 20.80
N GLY A 426 0.60 30.08 21.13
CA GLY A 426 1.70 30.18 20.16
C GLY A 426 3.02 30.53 20.82
N THR A 427 4.07 30.65 20.00
CA THR A 427 5.35 31.20 20.41
C THR A 427 5.26 32.73 20.44
N ILE A 428 5.53 33.29 21.61
CA ILE A 428 5.40 34.72 21.83
C ILE A 428 6.78 35.35 21.63
N ILE A 429 6.87 36.31 20.72
CA ILE A 429 8.03 37.16 20.49
C ILE A 429 7.74 38.54 21.03
N HIS A 430 8.33 38.85 22.17
CA HIS A 430 8.26 40.19 22.76
C HIS A 430 9.20 41.12 22.01
N ILE A 431 8.79 42.36 21.86
CA ILE A 431 9.55 43.40 21.16
C ILE A 431 9.72 44.59 22.10
N ALA A 432 10.97 44.99 22.28
CA ALA A 432 11.34 46.19 23.02
C ALA A 432 12.11 47.15 22.10
N ILE A 433 11.87 48.44 22.25
CA ILE A 433 12.48 49.53 21.48
C ILE A 433 13.10 50.50 22.46
N ASP A 434 14.38 50.77 22.31
CA ASP A 434 15.18 51.64 23.20
C ASP A 434 14.93 51.33 24.69
N GLY A 435 14.92 50.03 25.05
CA GLY A 435 14.72 49.58 26.42
C GLY A 435 13.28 49.68 26.95
N LYS A 436 12.28 49.98 26.10
CA LYS A 436 10.85 50.04 26.47
C LYS A 436 10.07 48.98 25.74
N TYR A 437 9.15 48.35 26.48
CA TYR A 437 8.27 47.34 25.89
C TYR A 437 7.30 47.93 24.87
N ALA A 438 7.36 47.44 23.62
CA ALA A 438 6.55 47.92 22.51
C ALA A 438 5.33 47.04 22.20
N GLY A 439 5.42 45.76 22.52
CA GLY A 439 4.38 44.78 22.24
C GLY A 439 4.91 43.37 22.04
N HIS A 440 4.08 42.48 21.52
CA HIS A 440 4.50 41.12 21.15
C HIS A 440 3.77 40.61 19.92
N VAL A 441 4.41 39.70 19.24
CA VAL A 441 3.87 38.95 18.10
C VAL A 441 3.69 37.49 18.50
N VAL A 442 2.53 36.93 18.21
CA VAL A 442 2.22 35.52 18.44
C VAL A 442 2.40 34.76 17.14
N ILE A 443 3.26 33.77 17.17
CA ILE A 443 3.55 32.92 16.01
C ILE A 443 3.07 31.52 16.34
N SER A 444 2.26 30.95 15.46
CA SER A 444 1.72 29.60 15.60
C SER A 444 1.91 28.79 14.34
N ASP A 445 2.03 27.47 14.53
CA ASP A 445 2.03 26.52 13.44
C ASP A 445 0.61 26.37 12.88
N VAL A 446 0.46 26.39 11.58
CA VAL A 446 -0.83 26.41 10.89
C VAL A 446 -1.35 24.99 10.71
N GLU A 447 -2.55 24.72 11.18
CA GLU A 447 -3.21 23.44 10.94
C GLU A 447 -3.48 23.19 9.45
N LYS A 448 -3.39 21.93 9.01
CA LYS A 448 -3.83 21.55 7.67
C LYS A 448 -5.35 21.64 7.58
N PRO A 449 -5.91 22.09 6.44
CA PRO A 449 -7.36 22.34 6.31
C PRO A 449 -8.21 21.09 6.60
N THR A 450 -7.65 19.90 6.34
CA THR A 450 -8.33 18.62 6.44
C THR A 450 -8.13 17.92 7.78
N SER A 451 -7.21 18.37 8.66
CA SER A 451 -6.84 17.66 9.89
C SER A 451 -8.04 17.41 10.82
N ARG A 452 -8.86 18.44 11.05
CA ARG A 452 -10.06 18.30 11.89
C ARG A 452 -11.06 17.31 11.30
N ALA A 453 -11.30 17.38 9.99
CA ALA A 453 -12.18 16.47 9.28
C ALA A 453 -11.66 15.03 9.31
N ALA A 454 -10.34 14.85 9.18
CA ALA A 454 -9.68 13.54 9.24
C ALA A 454 -9.87 12.87 10.60
N ILE A 455 -9.69 13.61 11.70
CA ILE A 455 -9.90 13.09 13.05
C ILE A 455 -11.37 12.72 13.27
N ALA A 456 -12.30 13.55 12.83
CA ALA A 456 -13.73 13.25 12.92
C ALA A 456 -14.11 11.99 12.13
N GLU A 457 -13.57 11.83 10.91
CA GLU A 457 -13.82 10.66 10.07
C GLU A 457 -13.21 9.39 10.66
N LEU A 458 -12.01 9.46 11.27
CA LEU A 458 -11.40 8.32 11.96
C LEU A 458 -12.29 7.81 13.10
N LYS A 459 -12.88 8.71 13.89
CA LYS A 459 -13.84 8.34 14.95
C LYS A 459 -15.10 7.69 14.35
N LYS A 460 -15.63 8.26 13.27
CA LYS A 460 -16.82 7.74 12.58
C LYS A 460 -16.61 6.33 12.04
N ILE A 461 -15.42 6.02 11.52
CA ILE A 461 -15.08 4.68 11.04
C ILE A 461 -14.70 3.70 12.15
N GLY A 462 -14.82 4.11 13.44
CA GLY A 462 -14.66 3.24 14.61
C GLY A 462 -13.22 3.10 15.13
N VAL A 463 -12.35 4.07 14.87
CA VAL A 463 -11.11 4.24 15.63
C VAL A 463 -11.50 4.64 17.05
N LYS A 464 -11.02 3.89 18.05
CA LYS A 464 -11.46 4.04 19.44
C LYS A 464 -10.82 5.23 20.14
N LYS A 465 -9.59 5.60 19.71
CA LYS A 465 -8.79 6.61 20.39
C LYS A 465 -7.88 7.31 19.41
N THR A 466 -7.85 8.63 19.45
CA THR A 466 -6.93 9.49 18.73
C THR A 466 -6.05 10.25 19.72
N VAL A 467 -4.74 10.24 19.53
CA VAL A 467 -3.77 10.84 20.46
C VAL A 467 -2.84 11.75 19.68
N MET A 468 -2.54 12.93 20.20
CA MET A 468 -1.54 13.84 19.64
C MET A 468 -0.31 13.87 20.56
N LEU A 469 0.86 13.66 19.99
CA LEU A 469 2.17 13.82 20.65
C LEU A 469 2.84 15.09 20.14
N THR A 470 3.44 15.87 21.02
CA THR A 470 4.15 17.11 20.65
C THR A 470 5.23 17.47 21.65
N GLY A 471 6.29 18.11 21.17
CA GLY A 471 7.29 18.78 22.00
C GLY A 471 6.85 20.15 22.51
N ASP A 472 5.70 20.65 22.09
CA ASP A 472 5.18 21.95 22.55
C ASP A 472 4.78 21.90 24.02
N ILE A 473 4.76 23.08 24.63
CA ILE A 473 4.30 23.27 26.00
C ILE A 473 2.81 22.92 26.17
N GLY A 474 2.44 22.41 27.35
CA GLY A 474 1.11 21.88 27.64
C GLY A 474 -0.06 22.76 27.20
N ARG A 475 0.02 24.09 27.37
CA ARG A 475 -1.03 25.04 26.99
C ARG A 475 -1.29 25.08 25.47
N VAL A 476 -0.23 25.07 24.66
CA VAL A 476 -0.33 25.07 23.20
C VAL A 476 -0.87 23.74 22.70
N ALA A 477 -0.40 22.65 23.29
CA ALA A 477 -0.87 21.30 22.99
C ALA A 477 -2.35 21.11 23.31
N GLU A 478 -2.82 21.59 24.47
CA GLU A 478 -4.22 21.54 24.88
C GLU A 478 -5.14 22.30 23.91
N TYR A 479 -4.76 23.52 23.56
CA TYR A 479 -5.52 24.33 22.61
C TYR A 479 -5.66 23.62 21.26
N MET A 480 -4.55 23.12 20.72
CA MET A 480 -4.55 22.43 19.43
C MET A 480 -5.36 21.13 19.48
N ALA A 481 -5.23 20.36 20.58
CA ALA A 481 -5.98 19.15 20.77
C ALA A 481 -7.50 19.39 20.79
N LYS A 482 -7.95 20.42 21.51
CA LYS A 482 -9.36 20.84 21.53
C LYS A 482 -9.84 21.31 20.17
N LYS A 483 -9.04 22.10 19.45
CA LYS A 483 -9.37 22.64 18.12
C LYS A 483 -9.52 21.54 17.08
N LEU A 484 -8.62 20.56 17.08
CA LEU A 484 -8.64 19.42 16.16
C LEU A 484 -9.62 18.32 16.58
N GLY A 485 -9.99 18.28 17.87
CA GLY A 485 -10.90 17.29 18.41
C GLY A 485 -10.27 15.92 18.66
N VAL A 486 -8.96 15.84 18.95
CA VAL A 486 -8.32 14.59 19.39
C VAL A 486 -8.73 14.23 20.82
N ASP A 487 -8.71 12.92 21.15
CA ASP A 487 -9.20 12.45 22.45
C ASP A 487 -8.21 12.69 23.58
N GLN A 488 -6.90 12.60 23.27
CA GLN A 488 -5.83 12.82 24.23
C GLN A 488 -4.65 13.54 23.57
N TYR A 489 -3.85 14.21 24.39
CA TYR A 489 -2.57 14.76 23.96
C TYR A 489 -1.48 14.51 25.00
N ARG A 490 -0.23 14.57 24.58
CA ARG A 490 0.97 14.60 25.43
C ARG A 490 1.86 15.72 24.93
N SER A 491 2.32 16.55 25.86
CA SER A 491 3.13 17.75 25.62
C SER A 491 4.53 17.60 26.19
N ASP A 492 5.38 18.55 25.87
CA ASP A 492 6.75 18.69 26.39
C ASP A 492 7.61 17.44 26.15
N LEU A 493 7.34 16.68 25.06
CA LEU A 493 8.00 15.42 24.76
C LEU A 493 9.29 15.64 23.97
N LEU A 494 10.37 15.00 24.42
CA LEU A 494 11.57 14.77 23.61
C LEU A 494 11.35 13.55 22.68
N PRO A 495 12.16 13.37 21.64
CA PRO A 495 12.03 12.23 20.72
C PRO A 495 11.99 10.86 21.41
N ALA A 496 12.80 10.65 22.44
CA ALA A 496 12.82 9.42 23.23
C ALA A 496 11.52 9.21 24.03
N ASP A 497 10.93 10.31 24.54
CA ASP A 497 9.68 10.26 25.30
C ASP A 497 8.50 9.88 24.41
N LYS A 498 8.52 10.31 23.14
CA LYS A 498 7.50 9.89 22.16
C LYS A 498 7.46 8.38 21.98
N VAL A 499 8.64 7.72 21.90
CA VAL A 499 8.74 6.26 21.81
C VAL A 499 8.13 5.61 23.05
N ALA A 500 8.48 6.09 24.24
CA ALA A 500 7.97 5.56 25.50
C ALA A 500 6.44 5.72 25.64
N GLU A 501 5.88 6.84 25.18
CA GLU A 501 4.41 7.06 25.17
C GLU A 501 3.72 6.12 24.18
N VAL A 502 4.29 5.88 22.99
CA VAL A 502 3.76 4.90 22.02
C VAL A 502 3.80 3.49 22.60
N GLU A 503 4.85 3.10 23.33
CA GLU A 503 4.92 1.79 24.00
C GLU A 503 3.83 1.62 25.06
N LYS A 504 3.53 2.65 25.85
CA LYS A 504 2.41 2.63 26.80
C LYS A 504 1.07 2.46 26.07
N LEU A 505 0.85 3.20 24.98
CA LEU A 505 -0.37 3.11 24.19
C LEU A 505 -0.50 1.76 23.45
N LEU A 506 0.60 1.13 23.03
CA LEU A 506 0.60 -0.22 22.49
C LEU A 506 0.07 -1.25 23.50
N ALA A 507 0.41 -1.11 24.78
CA ALA A 507 -0.12 -1.98 25.83
C ALA A 507 -1.64 -1.83 26.03
N GLU A 508 -2.22 -0.67 25.68
CA GLU A 508 -3.67 -0.41 25.75
C GLU A 508 -4.47 -1.00 24.58
N THR A 509 -3.84 -1.34 23.43
CA THR A 509 -4.57 -1.80 22.23
C THR A 509 -5.32 -3.12 22.41
N GLY A 510 -4.91 -3.95 23.39
CA GLY A 510 -5.45 -5.28 23.62
C GLY A 510 -5.04 -6.28 22.51
N ARG A 511 -5.54 -7.53 22.62
CA ARG A 511 -5.10 -8.65 21.75
C ARG A 511 -5.45 -8.49 20.26
N LYS A 512 -6.49 -7.72 19.92
CA LYS A 512 -7.00 -7.61 18.54
C LYS A 512 -6.84 -6.22 17.94
N GLY A 513 -6.54 -5.22 18.75
CA GLY A 513 -6.35 -3.85 18.27
C GLY A 513 -4.93 -3.62 17.77
N LYS A 514 -4.77 -2.64 16.88
CA LYS A 514 -3.50 -2.17 16.36
C LYS A 514 -3.36 -0.67 16.57
N LEU A 515 -2.13 -0.22 16.79
CA LEU A 515 -1.77 1.18 16.91
C LEU A 515 -1.07 1.64 15.63
N ALA A 516 -1.62 2.68 15.00
CA ALA A 516 -0.95 3.38 13.91
C ALA A 516 -0.35 4.68 14.45
N PHE A 517 0.93 4.91 14.17
CA PHE A 517 1.61 6.19 14.41
C PHE A 517 1.77 6.93 13.08
N VAL A 518 1.44 8.22 13.08
CA VAL A 518 1.49 9.09 11.90
C VAL A 518 2.47 10.23 12.18
N GLY A 519 3.48 10.37 11.34
CA GLY A 519 4.52 11.39 11.48
C GLY A 519 5.06 11.86 10.12
N ASP A 520 5.88 12.90 10.12
CA ASP A 520 6.58 13.42 8.93
C ASP A 520 7.87 12.62 8.59
N GLY A 521 8.32 11.80 9.51
CA GLY A 521 9.37 10.81 9.36
C GLY A 521 10.80 11.28 9.53
N ILE A 522 11.11 12.57 9.52
CA ILE A 522 12.49 13.04 9.67
C ILE A 522 12.96 12.83 11.11
N ASN A 523 12.14 13.26 12.07
CA ASN A 523 12.45 13.16 13.50
C ASN A 523 11.80 11.96 14.19
N ASP A 524 10.80 11.37 13.55
CA ASP A 524 9.93 10.34 14.12
C ASP A 524 10.25 8.92 13.64
N ALA A 525 11.32 8.70 12.85
CA ALA A 525 11.70 7.38 12.35
C ALA A 525 11.76 6.29 13.44
N PRO A 526 12.32 6.54 14.65
CA PRO A 526 12.29 5.55 15.73
C PRO A 526 10.88 5.21 16.20
N VAL A 527 9.97 6.19 16.21
CA VAL A 527 8.57 6.03 16.65
C VAL A 527 7.76 5.28 15.60
N LEU A 528 7.96 5.64 14.31
CA LEU A 528 7.36 4.94 13.15
C LEU A 528 7.68 3.45 13.17
N SER A 529 8.95 3.11 13.37
CA SER A 529 9.40 1.71 13.41
C SER A 529 8.92 0.95 14.66
N ARG A 530 8.58 1.64 15.74
CA ARG A 530 8.15 1.03 17.01
C ARG A 530 6.66 0.75 17.07
N ALA A 531 5.85 1.49 16.34
CA ALA A 531 4.40 1.28 16.25
C ALA A 531 4.05 -0.06 15.59
N ASP A 532 2.80 -0.53 15.76
CA ASP A 532 2.31 -1.67 14.95
C ASP A 532 2.26 -1.33 13.46
N ILE A 533 2.04 -0.05 13.15
CA ILE A 533 1.98 0.50 11.80
C ILE A 533 2.54 1.92 11.84
N GLY A 534 3.64 2.14 11.15
CA GLY A 534 4.19 3.47 10.90
C GLY A 534 3.62 4.06 9.60
N ILE A 535 3.06 5.26 9.67
CA ILE A 535 2.51 5.99 8.52
C ILE A 535 3.28 7.29 8.35
N ALA A 536 3.99 7.43 7.23
CA ALA A 536 4.69 8.67 6.88
C ALA A 536 3.78 9.57 6.04
N MET A 537 3.77 10.87 6.38
CA MET A 537 3.05 11.92 5.68
C MET A 537 3.97 12.63 4.68
N GLY A 538 3.41 13.01 3.52
CA GLY A 538 4.07 13.91 2.59
C GLY A 538 5.44 13.43 2.09
N ALA A 539 5.56 12.16 1.76
CA ALA A 539 6.84 11.49 1.47
C ALA A 539 7.64 12.06 0.28
N MET A 540 7.18 13.11 -0.35
CA MET A 540 7.87 13.75 -1.48
C MET A 540 9.18 14.45 -1.09
N GLY A 541 9.58 14.44 0.20
CA GLY A 541 10.76 15.14 0.69
C GLY A 541 11.72 14.37 1.57
N SER A 542 11.34 13.23 2.17
CA SER A 542 12.19 12.54 3.14
C SER A 542 12.39 11.06 2.83
N ASP A 543 13.57 10.73 2.31
CA ASP A 543 13.97 9.34 2.07
C ASP A 543 13.95 8.50 3.36
N ALA A 544 14.37 9.09 4.49
CA ALA A 544 14.37 8.44 5.79
C ALA A 544 12.96 8.09 6.28
N ALA A 545 11.96 8.95 5.99
CA ALA A 545 10.56 8.68 6.31
C ALA A 545 10.01 7.51 5.50
N ILE A 546 10.31 7.52 4.20
CA ILE A 546 9.90 6.43 3.29
C ILE A 546 10.48 5.11 3.77
N GLU A 547 11.74 5.07 4.21
CA GLU A 547 12.39 3.84 4.64
C GLU A 547 11.82 3.32 5.96
N ALA A 548 11.59 4.19 6.93
CA ALA A 548 11.15 3.83 8.28
C ALA A 548 9.66 3.46 8.39
N ALA A 549 8.81 3.99 7.52
CA ALA A 549 7.37 3.78 7.59
C ALA A 549 6.93 2.49 6.87
N ASP A 550 5.83 1.90 7.32
CA ASP A 550 5.16 0.75 6.68
C ASP A 550 4.17 1.20 5.60
N ILE A 551 3.65 2.41 5.75
CA ILE A 551 2.69 3.05 4.86
C ILE A 551 3.17 4.47 4.59
N VAL A 552 3.10 4.87 3.33
CA VAL A 552 3.52 6.20 2.89
C VAL A 552 2.33 6.88 2.21
N LEU A 553 1.95 8.05 2.70
CA LEU A 553 1.00 8.93 2.03
C LEU A 553 1.78 9.83 1.07
N MET A 554 1.41 9.79 -0.20
CA MET A 554 2.15 10.50 -1.26
C MET A 554 1.89 11.99 -1.23
N ASP A 555 0.73 12.40 -0.76
CA ASP A 555 0.37 13.78 -0.48
C ASP A 555 0.36 14.06 1.03
N ASP A 556 0.12 15.30 1.35
CA ASP A 556 0.18 15.80 2.73
C ASP A 556 -1.22 15.89 3.37
N ASP A 557 -2.18 15.06 2.87
CA ASP A 557 -3.57 15.08 3.34
C ASP A 557 -3.86 14.01 4.41
N PRO A 558 -4.12 14.41 5.68
CA PRO A 558 -4.51 13.49 6.74
C PRO A 558 -5.80 12.68 6.49
N MET A 559 -6.69 13.13 5.58
CA MET A 559 -7.90 12.40 5.21
C MET A 559 -7.60 11.03 4.61
N LYS A 560 -6.45 10.88 3.96
CA LYS A 560 -6.01 9.62 3.35
C LYS A 560 -5.82 8.48 4.35
N ILE A 561 -5.57 8.79 5.62
CA ILE A 561 -5.44 7.79 6.69
C ILE A 561 -6.78 7.05 6.88
N SER A 562 -7.88 7.79 6.97
CA SER A 562 -9.22 7.20 7.10
C SER A 562 -9.57 6.36 5.87
N LYS A 563 -9.22 6.84 4.68
CA LYS A 563 -9.43 6.15 3.41
C LYS A 563 -8.62 4.86 3.33
N ALA A 564 -7.35 4.89 3.74
CA ALA A 564 -6.48 3.72 3.83
C ALA A 564 -7.07 2.62 4.74
N ILE A 565 -7.59 3.01 5.93
CA ILE A 565 -8.25 2.08 6.86
C ILE A 565 -9.51 1.47 6.22
N LYS A 566 -10.34 2.26 5.54
CA LYS A 566 -11.54 1.76 4.84
C LYS A 566 -11.19 0.77 3.73
N ILE A 567 -10.18 1.08 2.92
CA ILE A 567 -9.67 0.20 1.85
C ILE A 567 -9.21 -1.12 2.45
N SER A 568 -8.43 -1.06 3.52
CA SER A 568 -7.92 -2.25 4.21
C SER A 568 -9.05 -3.12 4.76
N ARG A 569 -10.04 -2.53 5.41
CA ARG A 569 -11.22 -3.25 5.94
C ARG A 569 -12.05 -3.90 4.82
N LYS A 570 -12.25 -3.20 3.70
CA LYS A 570 -12.92 -3.74 2.51
C LYS A 570 -12.15 -4.93 1.95
N CYS A 571 -10.84 -4.81 1.78
CA CYS A 571 -9.98 -5.88 1.28
C CYS A 571 -10.07 -7.13 2.18
N ILE A 572 -9.89 -6.97 3.48
CA ILE A 572 -10.00 -8.08 4.45
C ILE A 572 -11.40 -8.68 4.48
N GLY A 573 -12.44 -7.87 4.38
CA GLY A 573 -13.82 -8.34 4.24
C GLY A 573 -14.01 -9.25 3.02
N ILE A 574 -13.44 -8.88 1.87
CA ILE A 574 -13.46 -9.70 0.65
C ILE A 574 -12.66 -11.00 0.84
N VAL A 575 -11.51 -10.95 1.50
CA VAL A 575 -10.72 -12.14 1.84
C VAL A 575 -11.55 -13.13 2.66
N TYR A 576 -12.21 -12.68 3.74
CA TYR A 576 -13.07 -13.55 4.55
C TYR A 576 -14.29 -14.07 3.80
N GLN A 577 -14.91 -13.27 2.93
CA GLN A 577 -15.99 -13.71 2.06
C GLN A 577 -15.53 -14.86 1.16
N ASN A 578 -14.37 -14.73 0.52
CA ASN A 578 -13.80 -15.76 -0.34
C ASN A 578 -13.48 -17.04 0.45
N ILE A 579 -12.92 -16.91 1.66
CA ILE A 579 -12.64 -18.06 2.54
C ILE A 579 -13.93 -18.80 2.89
N ALA A 580 -14.92 -18.09 3.40
CA ALA A 580 -16.18 -18.69 3.84
C ALA A 580 -16.94 -19.34 2.66
N PHE A 581 -17.00 -18.66 1.51
CA PHE A 581 -17.64 -19.17 0.32
C PHE A 581 -16.95 -20.41 -0.24
N ALA A 582 -15.62 -20.35 -0.42
CA ALA A 582 -14.86 -21.48 -0.96
C ALA A 582 -14.89 -22.71 -0.03
N LEU A 583 -14.72 -22.52 1.28
CA LEU A 583 -14.79 -23.63 2.23
C LEU A 583 -16.20 -24.21 2.36
N GLY A 584 -17.23 -23.36 2.37
CA GLY A 584 -18.62 -23.79 2.47
C GLY A 584 -19.08 -24.63 1.28
N VAL A 585 -18.85 -24.14 0.04
CA VAL A 585 -19.18 -24.91 -1.17
C VAL A 585 -18.35 -26.18 -1.23
N LYS A 586 -17.08 -26.15 -0.86
CA LYS A 586 -16.20 -27.29 -0.87
C LYS A 586 -16.65 -28.39 0.12
N ALA A 587 -17.01 -28.01 1.34
CA ALA A 587 -17.53 -28.95 2.33
C ALA A 587 -18.81 -29.63 1.81
N LEU A 588 -19.72 -28.87 1.21
CA LEU A 588 -20.93 -29.41 0.59
C LEU A 588 -20.60 -30.40 -0.54
N CYS A 589 -19.71 -30.04 -1.47
CA CYS A 589 -19.31 -30.91 -2.56
C CYS A 589 -18.62 -32.19 -2.09
N LEU A 590 -17.78 -32.12 -1.06
CA LEU A 590 -17.13 -33.30 -0.45
C LEU A 590 -18.14 -34.27 0.16
N ILE A 591 -19.15 -33.76 0.87
CA ILE A 591 -20.23 -34.58 1.44
C ILE A 591 -21.04 -35.25 0.31
N LEU A 592 -21.43 -34.49 -0.72
CA LEU A 592 -22.19 -35.03 -1.85
C LEU A 592 -21.37 -36.06 -2.65
N GLY A 593 -20.07 -35.85 -2.80
CA GLY A 593 -19.14 -36.80 -3.44
C GLY A 593 -18.98 -38.09 -2.63
N ALA A 594 -18.81 -38.00 -1.31
CA ALA A 594 -18.71 -39.16 -0.44
C ALA A 594 -20.01 -39.99 -0.41
N LEU A 595 -21.17 -39.34 -0.46
CA LEU A 595 -22.49 -39.98 -0.58
C LEU A 595 -22.71 -40.58 -1.97
N GLY A 596 -21.90 -40.27 -2.98
CA GLY A 596 -22.05 -40.74 -4.34
C GLY A 596 -23.15 -40.02 -5.16
N ILE A 597 -23.63 -38.87 -4.66
CA ILE A 597 -24.62 -38.03 -5.34
C ILE A 597 -23.97 -37.18 -6.43
N ALA A 598 -22.77 -36.63 -6.14
CA ALA A 598 -21.99 -35.84 -7.08
C ALA A 598 -21.07 -36.74 -7.90
N ASN A 599 -21.13 -36.59 -9.22
CA ASN A 599 -20.16 -37.20 -10.13
C ASN A 599 -18.94 -36.30 -10.31
N MET A 600 -17.89 -36.85 -10.91
CA MET A 600 -16.61 -36.16 -11.09
C MET A 600 -16.73 -34.88 -11.96
N TRP A 601 -17.67 -34.85 -12.92
CA TRP A 601 -17.97 -33.68 -13.74
C TRP A 601 -18.56 -32.52 -12.94
N ALA A 602 -19.57 -32.82 -12.12
CA ALA A 602 -20.20 -31.82 -11.26
C ALA A 602 -19.20 -31.26 -10.25
N ALA A 603 -18.31 -32.14 -9.75
CA ALA A 603 -17.24 -31.78 -8.82
C ALA A 603 -16.28 -30.72 -9.39
N ILE A 604 -15.79 -30.96 -10.62
CA ILE A 604 -14.84 -30.05 -11.26
C ILE A 604 -15.52 -28.73 -11.67
N PHE A 605 -16.73 -28.85 -12.21
CA PHE A 605 -17.51 -27.66 -12.59
C PHE A 605 -17.76 -26.75 -11.38
N ALA A 606 -18.07 -27.33 -10.22
CA ALA A 606 -18.21 -26.60 -8.98
C ALA A 606 -16.89 -25.96 -8.53
N ASP A 607 -15.76 -26.68 -8.57
CA ASP A 607 -14.45 -26.16 -8.15
C ASP A 607 -13.98 -24.99 -9.03
N VAL A 608 -14.07 -25.14 -10.36
CA VAL A 608 -13.75 -24.06 -11.32
C VAL A 608 -14.71 -22.89 -11.18
N GLY A 609 -16.00 -23.14 -10.99
CA GLY A 609 -17.01 -22.10 -10.78
C GLY A 609 -16.75 -21.28 -9.52
N VAL A 610 -16.44 -21.95 -8.40
CA VAL A 610 -16.07 -21.29 -7.13
C VAL A 610 -14.82 -20.45 -7.30
N MET A 611 -13.81 -20.97 -7.99
CA MET A 611 -12.58 -20.24 -8.26
C MET A 611 -12.85 -18.96 -9.08
N VAL A 612 -13.63 -19.05 -10.15
CA VAL A 612 -14.00 -17.89 -10.99
C VAL A 612 -14.72 -16.83 -10.17
N LEU A 613 -15.74 -17.24 -9.39
CA LEU A 613 -16.51 -16.31 -8.55
C LEU A 613 -15.63 -15.67 -7.47
N ALA A 614 -14.73 -16.41 -6.84
CA ALA A 614 -13.79 -15.89 -5.84
C ALA A 614 -12.78 -14.90 -6.45
N VAL A 615 -12.30 -15.15 -7.67
CA VAL A 615 -11.45 -14.21 -8.43
C VAL A 615 -12.21 -12.94 -8.79
N LEU A 616 -13.43 -13.04 -9.26
CA LEU A 616 -14.28 -11.87 -9.57
C LEU A 616 -14.56 -11.05 -8.32
N ASN A 617 -14.82 -11.70 -7.18
CA ASN A 617 -14.99 -11.01 -5.90
C ASN A 617 -13.69 -10.32 -5.46
N ALA A 618 -12.52 -10.97 -5.63
CA ALA A 618 -11.22 -10.38 -5.30
C ALA A 618 -10.94 -9.08 -6.08
N ILE A 619 -11.30 -9.01 -7.35
CA ILE A 619 -11.14 -7.82 -8.20
C ILE A 619 -11.92 -6.61 -7.66
N ARG A 620 -13.01 -6.82 -6.88
CA ARG A 620 -13.75 -5.72 -6.24
C ARG A 620 -12.92 -4.90 -5.26
N ALA A 621 -11.82 -5.44 -4.75
CA ALA A 621 -10.90 -4.70 -3.89
C ALA A 621 -10.15 -3.56 -4.63
N LEU A 622 -10.09 -3.59 -5.97
CA LEU A 622 -9.54 -2.49 -6.79
C LEU A 622 -10.44 -1.24 -6.84
N TYR A 623 -11.74 -1.40 -6.65
CA TYR A 623 -12.71 -0.31 -6.79
C TYR A 623 -12.88 0.42 -5.46
N VAL A 624 -12.06 1.44 -5.22
CA VAL A 624 -11.96 2.16 -3.93
C VAL A 624 -12.47 3.60 -4.00
N HIS A 625 -12.82 4.09 -5.19
CA HIS A 625 -13.17 5.50 -5.42
C HIS A 625 -14.42 5.98 -4.63
N SER A 626 -15.31 5.06 -4.25
CA SER A 626 -16.54 5.36 -3.50
C SER A 626 -16.40 5.25 -1.98
N LEU A 627 -15.19 5.06 -1.45
CA LEU A 627 -14.89 4.93 -0.03
C LEU A 627 -14.45 6.28 0.53
#